data_85eb4a4e5d1406747338024a8d42a224
#
_entry.id   85eb4a4e5d1406747338024a8d42a224
#
_cell.length_a   1.000
_cell.length_b   1.000
_cell.length_c   1.000
_cell.angle_alpha   90.00
_cell.angle_beta   90.00
_cell.angle_gamma   90.00
#
_symmetry.space_group_name_H-M   'P 1'
#
loop_
_entity.id
_entity.type
_entity.pdbx_description
1 polymer ?
#
loop_
_entity_poly.entity_id
_entity_poly.type
_entity_poly.pdbx_seq_one_letter_code
_entity_poly.pdbx_strand_id
1 'polypeptide(L)'
;TDLGVDFHKAVSRTWNLKAKIDGFCNILSNKITSAPTAEDPNIWLPYNIGKVRSIGLDIFSGADFTHGNWKGEMSIRYSCQSAVDRTPESYSYGQQIPYIAKHTVTANVRVSWKGYEANPRWILKSGRNDSIGNLADWNTLDLTLSKTFRIKGPLSLGINVSAKNLLDCRYELVSGYPMPGRSFIAGIELKF
;
A
#
# COMPACT_ATOMS: atom_id res chain seq x y z
N THR A 1 18.78 -9.37 5.32
CA THR A 1 19.10 -8.91 6.69
C THR A 1 18.22 -7.74 7.01
N ASP A 2 17.49 -7.83 8.12
CA ASP A 2 16.57 -6.79 8.57
C ASP A 2 16.93 -6.45 10.02
N LEU A 3 16.85 -5.17 10.38
CA LEU A 3 17.01 -4.67 11.74
C LEU A 3 15.92 -3.67 12.04
N GLY A 4 15.20 -3.88 13.12
CA GLY A 4 14.08 -3.02 13.48
C GLY A 4 13.97 -2.77 14.97
N VAL A 5 13.25 -1.70 15.28
CA VAL A 5 12.86 -1.32 16.64
C VAL A 5 11.37 -1.06 16.68
N ASP A 6 10.71 -1.70 17.62
CA ASP A 6 9.29 -1.52 17.91
C ASP A 6 9.09 -0.78 19.22
N PHE A 7 8.18 0.18 19.21
CA PHE A 7 7.80 0.96 20.38
C PHE A 7 6.28 0.90 20.57
N HIS A 8 5.86 0.53 21.78
CA HIS A 8 4.47 0.54 22.21
C HIS A 8 4.34 1.26 23.54
N LYS A 9 3.39 2.19 23.63
CA LYS A 9 3.14 2.93 24.87
C LYS A 9 1.65 3.21 25.06
N ALA A 10 1.11 2.78 26.18
CA ALA A 10 -0.15 3.27 26.71
C ALA A 10 0.09 4.68 27.29
N VAL A 11 -0.42 5.73 26.61
CA VAL A 11 -0.27 7.12 27.04
C VAL A 11 -1.33 7.46 28.08
N SER A 12 -2.50 6.87 27.94
CA SER A 12 -3.61 7.04 28.89
C SER A 12 -4.50 5.79 28.86
N ARG A 13 -5.56 5.78 29.69
CA ARG A 13 -6.59 4.73 29.63
C ARG A 13 -7.34 4.66 28.30
N THR A 14 -7.23 5.70 27.48
CA THR A 14 -7.96 5.87 26.21
C THR A 14 -7.06 5.82 24.99
N TRP A 15 -5.75 6.02 25.12
CA TRP A 15 -4.82 6.14 24.00
C TRP A 15 -3.63 5.18 24.12
N ASN A 16 -3.38 4.43 23.04
CA ASN A 16 -2.17 3.63 22.84
C ASN A 16 -1.44 4.12 21.60
N LEU A 17 -0.14 4.31 21.71
CA LEU A 17 0.74 4.69 20.60
C LEU A 17 1.62 3.49 20.21
N LYS A 18 1.88 3.40 18.91
CA LYS A 18 2.72 2.39 18.29
C LYS A 18 3.67 3.07 17.31
N ALA A 19 4.92 2.70 17.33
CA ALA A 19 5.88 3.13 16.30
C ALA A 19 6.81 1.97 15.98
N LYS A 20 7.22 1.87 14.73
CA LYS A 20 8.17 0.87 14.27
C LYS A 20 9.08 1.48 13.21
N ILE A 21 10.35 1.16 13.28
CA ILE A 21 11.35 1.52 12.28
C ILE A 21 12.13 0.26 11.94
N ASP A 22 12.15 -0.11 10.66
CA ASP A 22 12.88 -1.26 10.13
C ASP A 22 13.81 -0.82 9.00
N GLY A 23 15.08 -1.11 9.11
CA GLY A 23 16.03 -1.03 8.00
C GLY A 23 16.26 -2.42 7.40
N PHE A 24 16.30 -2.53 6.09
CA PHE A 24 16.52 -3.81 5.42
C PHE A 24 17.55 -3.73 4.30
N CYS A 25 18.25 -4.85 4.11
CA CYS A 25 19.12 -5.07 2.96
C CYS A 25 18.92 -6.49 2.46
N ASN A 26 18.27 -6.62 1.30
CA ASN A 26 17.93 -7.90 0.69
C ASN A 26 18.67 -8.08 -0.62
N ILE A 27 19.27 -9.25 -0.79
CA ILE A 27 19.90 -9.68 -2.04
C ILE A 27 19.10 -10.88 -2.54
N LEU A 28 18.49 -10.71 -3.71
CA LEU A 28 17.78 -11.78 -4.41
C LEU A 28 18.65 -12.25 -5.57
N SER A 29 18.78 -13.57 -5.71
CA SER A 29 19.39 -14.20 -6.87
C SER A 29 18.32 -14.86 -7.72
N ASN A 30 18.55 -14.94 -9.03
CA ASN A 30 17.65 -15.57 -9.99
C ASN A 30 16.22 -14.94 -9.99
N LYS A 31 16.13 -13.63 -9.86
CA LYS A 31 14.85 -12.94 -9.95
C LYS A 31 14.32 -13.01 -11.39
N ILE A 32 13.16 -13.58 -11.56
CA ILE A 32 12.44 -13.57 -12.83
C ILE A 32 11.64 -12.26 -12.93
N THR A 33 11.73 -11.58 -14.05
CA THR A 33 10.90 -10.44 -14.40
C THR A 33 10.46 -10.57 -15.85
N SER A 34 9.47 -9.76 -16.26
CA SER A 34 9.11 -9.67 -17.67
C SER A 34 9.65 -8.36 -18.23
N ALA A 35 10.15 -8.42 -19.46
CA ALA A 35 10.57 -7.24 -20.20
C ALA A 35 10.15 -7.34 -21.65
N PRO A 36 9.99 -6.18 -22.33
CA PRO A 36 9.75 -6.16 -23.75
C PRO A 36 10.95 -6.76 -24.50
N THR A 37 10.67 -7.45 -25.61
CA THR A 37 11.73 -7.97 -26.46
C THR A 37 12.42 -6.82 -27.23
N ALA A 38 13.65 -7.04 -27.66
CA ALA A 38 14.36 -6.07 -28.48
C ALA A 38 13.74 -5.90 -29.88
N GLU A 39 13.04 -6.93 -30.36
CA GLU A 39 12.43 -6.99 -31.69
C GLU A 39 11.04 -6.33 -31.71
N ASP A 40 10.24 -6.50 -30.66
CA ASP A 40 8.91 -5.91 -30.55
C ASP A 40 8.62 -5.50 -29.08
N PRO A 41 8.49 -4.18 -28.81
CA PRO A 41 8.18 -3.69 -27.48
C PRO A 41 6.83 -4.13 -26.91
N ASN A 42 5.92 -4.65 -27.73
CA ASN A 42 4.62 -5.16 -27.28
C ASN A 42 4.70 -6.62 -26.80
N ILE A 43 5.78 -7.34 -27.13
CA ILE A 43 5.98 -8.73 -26.72
C ILE A 43 6.83 -8.74 -25.45
N TRP A 44 6.23 -9.17 -24.35
CA TRP A 44 6.89 -9.28 -23.05
C TRP A 44 7.24 -10.73 -22.75
N LEU A 45 8.51 -11.02 -22.58
CA LEU A 45 8.99 -12.34 -22.20
C LEU A 45 9.57 -12.32 -20.77
N PRO A 46 9.40 -13.42 -20.02
CA PRO A 46 10.06 -13.59 -18.74
C PRO A 46 11.56 -13.81 -18.97
N TYR A 47 12.39 -13.10 -18.21
CA TYR A 47 13.83 -13.30 -18.19
C TYR A 47 14.37 -13.22 -16.76
N ASN A 48 15.56 -13.78 -16.55
CA ASN A 48 16.21 -13.80 -15.25
C ASN A 48 17.15 -12.59 -15.14
N ILE A 49 16.83 -11.65 -14.22
CA ILE A 49 17.69 -10.50 -13.94
C ILE A 49 19.00 -10.93 -13.23
N GLY A 50 19.10 -12.18 -12.73
CA GLY A 50 20.27 -12.63 -11.99
C GLY A 50 20.28 -12.14 -10.54
N LYS A 51 20.83 -10.97 -10.25
CA LYS A 51 20.94 -10.44 -8.88
C LYS A 51 20.24 -9.10 -8.73
N VAL A 52 19.45 -8.95 -7.68
CA VAL A 52 18.82 -7.67 -7.28
C VAL A 52 19.22 -7.38 -5.85
N ARG A 53 19.70 -6.17 -5.59
CA ARG A 53 19.88 -5.64 -4.23
C ARG A 53 18.81 -4.63 -3.92
N SER A 54 18.06 -4.86 -2.85
CA SER A 54 17.07 -3.94 -2.32
C SER A 54 17.50 -3.46 -0.93
N ILE A 55 17.68 -2.16 -0.76
CA ILE A 55 17.99 -1.53 0.52
C ILE A 55 16.89 -0.51 0.80
N GLY A 56 16.41 -0.47 2.02
CA GLY A 56 15.34 0.46 2.37
C GLY A 56 15.14 0.66 3.86
N LEU A 57 14.18 1.52 4.14
CA LEU A 57 13.71 1.88 5.46
C LEU A 57 12.19 1.89 5.45
N ASP A 58 11.59 1.19 6.41
CA ASP A 58 10.16 1.19 6.68
C ASP A 58 9.90 1.86 8.03
N ILE A 59 9.01 2.85 8.03
CA ILE A 59 8.58 3.58 9.22
C ILE A 59 7.08 3.38 9.37
N PHE A 60 6.66 2.98 10.54
CA PHE A 60 5.27 2.87 10.93
C PHE A 60 5.01 3.73 12.16
N SER A 61 3.93 4.50 12.15
CA SER A 61 3.38 5.17 13.33
C SER A 61 1.88 4.92 13.39
N GLY A 62 1.38 4.64 14.57
CA GLY A 62 -0.04 4.36 14.78
C GLY A 62 -0.52 4.77 16.15
N ALA A 63 -1.81 4.97 16.25
CA ALA A 63 -2.49 5.23 17.50
C ALA A 63 -3.87 4.55 17.52
N ASP A 64 -4.20 3.96 18.64
CA ASP A 64 -5.53 3.45 18.93
C ASP A 64 -6.17 4.32 20.01
N PHE A 65 -7.45 4.61 19.88
CA PHE A 65 -8.19 5.28 20.94
C PHE A 65 -9.52 4.58 21.25
N THR A 66 -9.93 4.62 22.52
CA THR A 66 -11.24 4.13 22.96
C THR A 66 -11.78 5.08 24.02
N HIS A 67 -12.95 5.67 23.75
CA HIS A 67 -13.62 6.55 24.70
C HIS A 67 -15.14 6.38 24.60
N GLY A 68 -15.77 5.84 25.61
CA GLY A 68 -17.18 5.50 25.60
C GLY A 68 -17.53 4.56 24.44
N ASN A 69 -18.41 5.01 23.54
CA ASN A 69 -18.81 4.26 22.35
C ASN A 69 -17.92 4.50 21.14
N TRP A 70 -16.91 5.36 21.25
CA TRP A 70 -15.98 5.67 20.18
C TRP A 70 -14.78 4.74 20.25
N LYS A 71 -14.41 4.17 19.11
CA LYS A 71 -13.16 3.46 18.91
C LYS A 71 -12.52 3.97 17.64
N GLY A 72 -11.21 4.14 17.64
CA GLY A 72 -10.49 4.57 16.48
C GLY A 72 -9.10 3.95 16.42
N GLU A 73 -8.67 3.76 15.21
CA GLU A 73 -7.32 3.33 14.85
C GLU A 73 -6.83 4.27 13.75
N MET A 74 -5.64 4.80 13.89
CA MET A 74 -4.99 5.57 12.84
C MET A 74 -3.58 5.08 12.66
N SER A 75 -3.12 5.06 11.43
CA SER A 75 -1.75 4.65 11.13
C SER A 75 -1.24 5.32 9.87
N ILE A 76 0.06 5.57 9.83
CA ILE A 76 0.81 5.95 8.66
C ILE A 76 2.01 5.02 8.52
N ARG A 77 2.25 4.57 7.30
CA ARG A 77 3.43 3.82 6.89
C ARG A 77 4.15 4.60 5.81
N TYR A 78 5.42 4.74 5.97
CA TYR A 78 6.32 5.24 4.95
C TYR A 78 7.36 4.19 4.65
N SER A 79 7.53 3.86 3.38
CA SER A 79 8.58 2.97 2.88
C SER A 79 9.44 3.75 1.88
N CYS A 80 10.73 3.73 2.10
CA CYS A 80 11.73 4.24 1.16
C CYS A 80 12.66 3.10 0.79
N GLN A 81 12.79 2.79 -0.52
CA GLN A 81 13.66 1.72 -0.97
C GLN A 81 14.38 2.04 -2.28
N SER A 82 15.57 1.45 -2.41
CA SER A 82 16.32 1.39 -3.64
C SER A 82 16.51 -0.07 -4.03
N ALA A 83 15.83 -0.51 -5.08
CA ALA A 83 15.98 -1.86 -5.64
C ALA A 83 16.70 -1.75 -6.98
N VAL A 84 17.90 -2.26 -7.05
CA VAL A 84 18.81 -2.10 -8.22
C VAL A 84 19.28 -3.44 -8.74
N ASP A 85 19.47 -3.51 -10.05
CA ASP A 85 20.13 -4.65 -10.70
C ASP A 85 21.61 -4.69 -10.30
N ARG A 86 22.07 -5.85 -9.87
CA ARG A 86 23.44 -6.16 -9.51
C ARG A 86 23.98 -7.38 -10.27
N THR A 87 23.35 -7.72 -11.39
CA THR A 87 23.80 -8.79 -12.27
C THR A 87 25.06 -8.34 -12.99
N PRO A 88 26.19 -9.03 -12.85
CA PRO A 88 27.39 -8.73 -13.62
C PRO A 88 27.09 -8.72 -15.13
N GLU A 89 27.68 -7.78 -15.85
CA GLU A 89 27.56 -7.64 -17.31
C GLU A 89 26.14 -7.36 -17.84
N SER A 90 25.16 -7.15 -16.95
CA SER A 90 23.81 -6.74 -17.37
C SER A 90 23.83 -5.30 -17.91
N TYR A 91 23.10 -5.05 -19.00
CA TYR A 91 22.90 -3.68 -19.53
C TYR A 91 22.18 -2.75 -18.52
N SER A 92 21.42 -3.32 -17.59
CA SER A 92 20.73 -2.60 -16.51
C SER A 92 21.49 -2.57 -15.19
N TYR A 93 22.78 -2.94 -15.18
CA TYR A 93 23.59 -2.93 -13.97
C TYR A 93 23.55 -1.57 -13.26
N GLY A 94 23.20 -1.55 -11.99
CA GLY A 94 23.08 -0.34 -11.18
C GLY A 94 21.79 0.45 -11.40
N GLN A 95 20.96 0.09 -12.36
CA GLN A 95 19.69 0.76 -12.60
C GLN A 95 18.61 0.26 -11.63
N GLN A 96 17.64 1.13 -11.37
CA GLN A 96 16.45 0.80 -10.59
C GLN A 96 15.63 -0.27 -11.32
N ILE A 97 15.18 -1.27 -10.58
CA ILE A 97 14.25 -2.27 -11.12
C ILE A 97 12.92 -1.57 -11.50
N PRO A 98 12.41 -1.79 -12.72
CA PRO A 98 11.18 -1.18 -13.19
C PRO A 98 9.98 -1.41 -12.27
N TYR A 99 9.08 -0.44 -12.23
CA TYR A 99 7.80 -0.46 -11.51
C TYR A 99 7.90 -0.50 -9.97
N ILE A 100 9.11 -0.57 -9.39
CA ILE A 100 9.31 -0.49 -7.95
C ILE A 100 9.36 0.98 -7.53
N ALA A 101 8.44 1.40 -6.68
CA ALA A 101 8.42 2.75 -6.15
C ALA A 101 9.57 2.97 -5.16
N LYS A 102 10.26 4.10 -5.27
CA LYS A 102 11.26 4.51 -4.27
C LYS A 102 10.61 4.93 -2.97
N HIS A 103 9.45 5.57 -3.06
CA HIS A 103 8.70 6.05 -1.91
C HIS A 103 7.26 5.55 -1.97
N THR A 104 6.79 5.00 -0.88
CA THR A 104 5.38 4.62 -0.69
C THR A 104 4.91 5.16 0.64
N VAL A 105 3.80 5.89 0.64
CA VAL A 105 3.10 6.30 1.87
C VAL A 105 1.73 5.66 1.87
N THR A 106 1.33 5.12 3.00
CA THR A 106 -0.04 4.63 3.22
C THR A 106 -0.53 5.17 4.55
N ALA A 107 -1.61 5.95 4.53
CA ALA A 107 -2.30 6.39 5.72
C ALA A 107 -3.68 5.72 5.80
N ASN A 108 -4.01 5.18 6.96
CA ASN A 108 -5.30 4.56 7.24
C ASN A 108 -5.87 5.16 8.50
N VAL A 109 -7.17 5.40 8.48
CA VAL A 109 -7.94 5.75 9.67
C VAL A 109 -9.17 4.86 9.70
N ARG A 110 -9.51 4.35 10.87
CA ARG A 110 -10.77 3.67 11.14
C ARG A 110 -11.38 4.31 12.37
N VAL A 111 -12.59 4.80 12.26
CA VAL A 111 -13.35 5.33 13.39
C VAL A 111 -14.70 4.62 13.44
N SER A 112 -15.06 4.11 14.60
CA SER A 112 -16.34 3.46 14.83
C SER A 112 -17.11 4.08 16.01
N TRP A 113 -18.42 4.18 15.84
CA TRP A 113 -19.32 4.70 16.84
C TRP A 113 -20.72 4.08 16.71
N LYS A 114 -21.18 3.40 17.74
CA LYS A 114 -22.54 2.80 17.79
C LYS A 114 -22.93 2.03 16.50
N GLY A 115 -21.99 1.23 15.98
CA GLY A 115 -22.19 0.43 14.76
C GLY A 115 -22.01 1.19 13.44
N TYR A 116 -21.75 2.50 13.44
CA TYR A 116 -21.20 3.21 12.29
C TYR A 116 -19.70 3.01 12.23
N GLU A 117 -19.14 2.92 11.04
CA GLU A 117 -17.71 2.90 10.83
C GLU A 117 -17.36 3.74 9.59
N ALA A 118 -16.30 4.54 9.70
CA ALA A 118 -15.71 5.25 8.60
C ALA A 118 -14.22 4.82 8.48
N ASN A 119 -13.80 4.50 7.25
CA ASN A 119 -12.45 4.02 6.97
C ASN A 119 -11.88 4.72 5.73
N PRO A 120 -11.32 5.94 5.84
CA PRO A 120 -10.50 6.53 4.80
C PRO A 120 -9.12 5.85 4.73
N ARG A 121 -8.65 5.64 3.51
CA ARG A 121 -7.33 5.13 3.19
C ARG A 121 -6.69 5.95 2.08
N TRP A 122 -5.53 6.52 2.35
CA TRP A 122 -4.75 7.26 1.36
C TRP A 122 -3.45 6.53 1.04
N ILE A 123 -3.10 6.49 -0.25
CA ILE A 123 -1.89 5.87 -0.76
C ILE A 123 -1.20 6.86 -1.71
N LEU A 124 0.10 7.04 -1.53
CA LEU A 124 0.99 7.74 -2.46
C LEU A 124 2.09 6.79 -2.91
N LYS A 125 2.41 6.79 -4.20
CA LYS A 125 3.63 6.15 -4.74
C LYS A 125 4.38 7.10 -5.65
N SER A 126 5.69 7.19 -5.45
CA SER A 126 6.57 8.06 -6.22
C SER A 126 7.93 7.42 -6.51
N GLY A 127 8.66 8.04 -7.44
CA GLY A 127 9.98 7.60 -7.84
C GLY A 127 9.97 6.24 -8.54
N ARG A 128 9.00 6.01 -9.42
CA ARG A 128 8.90 4.82 -10.25
C ARG A 128 9.45 5.10 -11.64
N ASN A 129 9.98 4.08 -12.27
CA ASN A 129 10.38 4.08 -13.67
C ASN A 129 9.86 2.81 -14.36
N ASP A 130 9.81 2.83 -15.66
CA ASP A 130 9.74 1.64 -16.51
C ASP A 130 11.10 1.42 -17.20
N SER A 131 11.12 0.63 -18.27
CA SER A 131 12.34 0.40 -19.05
C SER A 131 12.73 1.57 -19.98
N ILE A 132 11.83 2.56 -20.14
CA ILE A 132 11.99 3.67 -21.08
C ILE A 132 12.25 4.98 -20.35
N GLY A 133 11.63 5.20 -19.17
CA GLY A 133 11.74 6.45 -18.45
C GLY A 133 11.02 6.50 -17.11
N ASN A 134 10.82 7.69 -16.59
CA ASN A 134 10.13 7.87 -15.31
C ASN A 134 8.61 7.77 -15.51
N LEU A 135 7.96 7.02 -14.61
CA LEU A 135 6.51 6.97 -14.49
C LEU A 135 6.00 8.08 -13.56
N ALA A 136 4.85 8.62 -13.89
CA ALA A 136 4.22 9.65 -13.06
C ALA A 136 3.95 9.14 -11.64
N ASP A 137 4.17 10.01 -10.67
CA ASP A 137 3.75 9.80 -9.30
C ASP A 137 2.23 9.83 -9.21
N TRP A 138 1.68 9.09 -8.28
CA TRP A 138 0.24 9.07 -8.10
C TRP A 138 -0.17 8.92 -6.63
N ASN A 139 -1.37 9.36 -6.33
CA ASN A 139 -2.00 9.11 -5.05
C ASN A 139 -3.50 8.85 -5.22
N THR A 140 -4.04 8.03 -4.33
CA THR A 140 -5.47 7.72 -4.29
C THR A 140 -5.99 7.86 -2.87
N LEU A 141 -7.25 8.25 -2.77
CA LEU A 141 -8.00 8.26 -1.53
C LEU A 141 -9.23 7.37 -1.69
N ASP A 142 -9.32 6.34 -0.87
CA ASP A 142 -10.49 5.48 -0.74
C ASP A 142 -11.25 5.84 0.55
N LEU A 143 -12.58 5.73 0.54
CA LEU A 143 -13.42 5.89 1.72
C LEU A 143 -14.44 4.76 1.76
N THR A 144 -14.48 4.04 2.86
CA THR A 144 -15.56 3.08 3.15
C THR A 144 -16.36 3.56 4.35
N LEU A 145 -17.66 3.65 4.18
CA LEU A 145 -18.61 3.92 5.25
C LEU A 145 -19.47 2.68 5.46
N SER A 146 -19.67 2.28 6.70
CA SER A 146 -20.53 1.15 7.02
C SER A 146 -21.41 1.39 8.24
N LYS A 147 -22.52 0.67 8.27
CA LYS A 147 -23.43 0.62 9.42
C LYS A 147 -23.85 -0.81 9.68
N THR A 148 -23.67 -1.25 10.92
CA THR A 148 -24.17 -2.55 11.39
C THR A 148 -25.37 -2.34 12.31
N PHE A 149 -26.45 -3.00 11.97
CA PHE A 149 -27.69 -3.06 12.76
C PHE A 149 -27.77 -4.40 13.45
N ARG A 150 -27.89 -4.40 14.76
CA ARG A 150 -28.21 -5.62 15.52
C ARG A 150 -29.73 -5.81 15.49
N ILE A 151 -30.20 -6.96 14.98
CA ILE A 151 -31.63 -7.22 14.83
C ILE A 151 -32.13 -7.99 16.05
N LYS A 152 -31.69 -9.23 16.27
CA LYS A 152 -32.07 -10.05 17.42
C LYS A 152 -31.09 -11.21 17.58
N GLY A 153 -30.63 -11.47 18.82
CA GLY A 153 -29.67 -12.53 19.08
C GLY A 153 -28.39 -12.34 18.29
N PRO A 154 -27.88 -13.36 17.58
CA PRO A 154 -26.68 -13.27 16.75
C PRO A 154 -26.94 -12.54 15.40
N LEU A 155 -28.21 -12.35 15.03
CA LEU A 155 -28.58 -11.78 13.73
C LEU A 155 -28.21 -10.30 13.65
N SER A 156 -27.43 -9.94 12.64
CA SER A 156 -27.08 -8.55 12.33
C SER A 156 -27.06 -8.29 10.82
N LEU A 157 -27.41 -7.06 10.45
CA LEU A 157 -27.40 -6.56 9.08
C LEU A 157 -26.31 -5.49 8.96
N GLY A 158 -25.35 -5.71 8.07
CA GLY A 158 -24.34 -4.75 7.67
C GLY A 158 -24.69 -4.11 6.34
N ILE A 159 -24.55 -2.79 6.25
CA ILE A 159 -24.62 -2.04 4.98
C ILE A 159 -23.30 -1.30 4.85
N ASN A 160 -22.66 -1.39 3.69
CA ASN A 160 -21.45 -0.64 3.40
C ASN A 160 -21.52 0.06 2.05
N VAL A 161 -20.86 1.21 1.97
CA VAL A 161 -20.64 1.97 0.73
C VAL A 161 -19.18 2.34 0.68
N SER A 162 -18.52 2.01 -0.43
CA SER A 162 -17.13 2.33 -0.68
C SER A 162 -17.00 3.22 -1.90
N ALA A 163 -16.26 4.31 -1.76
CA ALA A 163 -15.80 5.12 -2.87
C ALA A 163 -14.30 4.87 -3.04
N LYS A 164 -13.90 4.42 -4.22
CA LYS A 164 -12.51 4.17 -4.61
C LYS A 164 -11.98 5.31 -5.44
N ASN A 165 -10.70 5.63 -5.23
CA ASN A 165 -10.03 6.71 -5.96
C ASN A 165 -10.85 8.01 -5.97
N LEU A 166 -11.27 8.51 -4.80
CA LEU A 166 -12.08 9.72 -4.64
C LEU A 166 -11.45 10.96 -5.32
N LEU A 167 -10.11 10.99 -5.38
CA LEU A 167 -9.37 12.08 -6.02
C LEU A 167 -9.45 12.03 -7.55
N ASP A 168 -10.02 10.95 -8.11
CA ASP A 168 -10.10 10.70 -9.55
C ASP A 168 -8.72 10.79 -10.24
N CYS A 169 -7.69 10.36 -9.54
CA CYS A 169 -6.32 10.37 -10.05
C CYS A 169 -6.23 9.41 -11.24
N ARG A 170 -5.75 9.89 -12.36
CA ARG A 170 -5.40 9.05 -13.51
C ARG A 170 -4.00 8.53 -13.32
N TYR A 171 -3.83 7.24 -13.23
CA TYR A 171 -2.54 6.62 -13.00
C TYR A 171 -2.43 5.24 -13.64
N GLU A 172 -1.19 4.78 -13.77
CA GLU A 172 -0.84 3.49 -14.33
C GLU A 172 0.05 2.75 -13.33
N LEU A 173 -0.19 1.46 -13.15
CA LEU A 173 0.72 0.59 -12.39
C LEU A 173 1.83 0.08 -13.30
N VAL A 174 1.48 -0.22 -14.54
CA VAL A 174 2.37 -0.59 -15.64
C VAL A 174 2.09 0.38 -16.77
N SER A 175 3.13 0.83 -17.46
CA SER A 175 3.01 1.74 -18.62
C SER A 175 2.04 1.21 -19.66
N GLY A 176 1.11 2.05 -20.11
CA GLY A 176 0.06 1.68 -21.06
C GLY A 176 -1.13 0.94 -20.47
N TYR A 177 -1.16 0.66 -19.16
CA TYR A 177 -2.28 0.01 -18.47
C TYR A 177 -2.91 0.96 -17.45
N PRO A 178 -3.87 1.79 -17.87
CA PRO A 178 -4.52 2.74 -17.00
C PRO A 178 -5.38 2.03 -15.95
N MET A 179 -5.30 2.54 -14.74
CA MET A 179 -6.13 2.07 -13.62
C MET A 179 -7.49 2.77 -13.63
N PRO A 180 -8.53 2.13 -13.05
CA PRO A 180 -9.85 2.73 -12.96
C PRO A 180 -9.84 4.09 -12.26
N GLY A 181 -10.60 5.03 -12.78
CA GLY A 181 -10.91 6.28 -12.11
C GLY A 181 -11.80 6.08 -10.87
N ARG A 182 -12.48 7.14 -10.46
CA ARG A 182 -13.41 7.07 -9.32
C ARG A 182 -14.50 6.03 -9.54
N SER A 183 -14.74 5.19 -8.53
CA SER A 183 -15.79 4.18 -8.57
C SER A 183 -16.48 4.03 -7.22
N PHE A 184 -17.72 3.54 -7.23
CA PHE A 184 -18.53 3.34 -6.04
C PHE A 184 -19.02 1.90 -5.98
N ILE A 185 -18.98 1.33 -4.78
CA ILE A 185 -19.40 -0.04 -4.52
C ILE A 185 -20.31 0.00 -3.29
N ALA A 186 -21.48 -0.63 -3.37
CA ALA A 186 -22.36 -0.85 -2.24
C ALA A 186 -22.49 -2.35 -1.95
N GLY A 187 -22.56 -2.71 -0.68
CA GLY A 187 -22.71 -4.09 -0.23
C GLY A 187 -23.64 -4.21 0.96
N ILE A 188 -24.28 -5.37 1.06
CA ILE A 188 -25.12 -5.79 2.18
C ILE A 188 -24.58 -7.11 2.71
N GLU A 189 -24.45 -7.24 4.03
CA GLU A 189 -23.96 -8.43 4.72
C GLU A 189 -24.99 -8.84 5.78
N LEU A 190 -25.39 -10.09 5.78
CA LEU A 190 -26.25 -10.67 6.83
C LEU A 190 -25.40 -11.70 7.60
N LYS A 191 -25.32 -11.52 8.92
CA LYS A 191 -24.65 -12.45 9.85
C LYS A 191 -25.69 -13.05 10.80
N PHE A 192 -25.61 -14.36 10.98
CA PHE A 192 -26.49 -15.14 11.86
C PHE A 192 -25.69 -16.18 12.65
#